data_8bb96aa3e555229cdd9b701d39472713
#
_entry.id   8bb96aa3e555229cdd9b701d39472713
#
_cell.length_a   1.000
_cell.length_b   1.000
_cell.length_c   1.000
_cell.angle_alpha   90.00
_cell.angle_beta   90.00
_cell.angle_gamma   90.00
#
_symmetry.space_group_name_H-M   'P 1'
#
loop_
_entity.id
_entity.type
_entity.pdbx_description
1 polymer ?
#
loop_
_entity_poly.entity_id
_entity_poly.type
_entity_poly.pdbx_seq_one_letter_code
_entity_poly.pdbx_strand_id
1 'polypeptide(L)'
;MKQKVIVFSQIDQDVQKKLEQNFNVVTLQPKLGNVHEQLLEHVRDADGMIGAGRLLNRDNLAPATRLKIISSVSVGYDNYEVDYLNEKNIYLTNTPHVLTETTADLGFTLLMAAARKVAYLDHWTKQGQWHRTTREAQFGMDIFGKTLGIIGLGHIGAAVARRGFYGFNMNILYHNRHEKPELAQGLSAQYCSLKELLQRSDFVVVTVDLNAESKALIRAEQLAQMQPHAVLVNISRGPVIDEQALIEALKANQIFAAGLDVYEKEPLKESELFELDNVITLPHVGSATVATRRKMAELAYQNLVDVLEGRVPRYVVNPQVIGSSK
;
A
#
# COMPACT_ATOMS: atom_id res chain seq x y z
N MET A 1 -2.31 0.17 -38.27
CA MET A 1 -3.41 0.39 -37.27
C MET A 1 -2.78 0.75 -35.93
N LYS A 2 -3.39 1.64 -35.15
CA LYS A 2 -2.92 1.92 -33.79
C LYS A 2 -3.05 0.67 -32.91
N GLN A 3 -2.06 0.42 -32.04
CA GLN A 3 -2.12 -0.65 -31.05
C GLN A 3 -3.26 -0.41 -30.05
N LYS A 4 -3.91 -1.49 -29.59
CA LYS A 4 -5.05 -1.43 -28.66
C LYS A 4 -4.58 -1.48 -27.22
N VAL A 5 -5.00 -0.50 -26.42
CA VAL A 5 -4.68 -0.40 -24.99
C VAL A 5 -5.94 -0.37 -24.16
N ILE A 6 -6.01 -1.22 -23.13
CA ILE A 6 -7.09 -1.22 -22.14
C ILE A 6 -6.68 -0.41 -20.92
N VAL A 7 -7.47 0.59 -20.57
CA VAL A 7 -7.39 1.30 -19.30
C VAL A 7 -8.40 0.65 -18.33
N PHE A 8 -7.89 -0.08 -17.34
CA PHE A 8 -8.73 -0.91 -16.47
C PHE A 8 -9.06 -0.31 -15.10
N SER A 9 -8.58 0.91 -14.84
CA SER A 9 -8.96 1.74 -13.69
C SER A 9 -8.88 3.20 -14.04
N GLN A 10 -9.44 4.08 -13.20
CA GLN A 10 -9.27 5.51 -13.38
C GLN A 10 -7.79 5.89 -13.24
N ILE A 11 -7.29 6.68 -14.19
CA ILE A 11 -5.93 7.25 -14.20
C ILE A 11 -6.00 8.78 -14.36
N ASP A 12 -4.85 9.44 -14.26
CA ASP A 12 -4.74 10.89 -14.50
C ASP A 12 -5.27 11.28 -15.89
N GLN A 13 -6.07 12.35 -15.95
CA GLN A 13 -6.74 12.76 -17.19
C GLN A 13 -5.79 13.18 -18.31
N ASP A 14 -4.66 13.81 -17.98
CA ASP A 14 -3.69 14.21 -19.01
C ASP A 14 -2.98 12.99 -19.60
N VAL A 15 -2.72 11.97 -18.76
CA VAL A 15 -2.18 10.67 -19.22
C VAL A 15 -3.21 9.92 -20.06
N GLN A 16 -4.51 9.95 -19.67
CA GLN A 16 -5.59 9.38 -20.47
C GLN A 16 -5.63 10.00 -21.87
N LYS A 17 -5.55 11.32 -21.98
CA LYS A 17 -5.51 12.04 -23.28
C LYS A 17 -4.29 11.63 -24.12
N LYS A 18 -3.10 11.49 -23.49
CA LYS A 18 -1.90 11.04 -24.19
C LYS A 18 -2.08 9.61 -24.76
N LEU A 19 -2.70 8.73 -24.00
CA LEU A 19 -3.03 7.37 -24.48
C LEU A 19 -3.96 7.42 -25.70
N GLU A 20 -5.04 8.18 -25.65
CA GLU A 20 -6.03 8.31 -26.74
C GLU A 20 -5.43 8.92 -28.01
N GLN A 21 -4.46 9.81 -27.88
CA GLN A 21 -3.72 10.36 -29.03
C GLN A 21 -2.84 9.31 -29.73
N ASN A 22 -2.23 8.40 -28.98
CA ASN A 22 -1.21 7.49 -29.47
C ASN A 22 -1.75 6.07 -29.79
N PHE A 23 -2.80 5.65 -29.11
CA PHE A 23 -3.33 4.27 -29.14
C PHE A 23 -4.83 4.24 -29.46
N ASN A 24 -5.33 3.05 -29.77
CA ASN A 24 -6.75 2.75 -29.75
C ASN A 24 -7.13 2.34 -28.33
N VAL A 25 -7.74 3.26 -27.58
CA VAL A 25 -7.97 3.10 -26.13
C VAL A 25 -9.37 2.59 -25.85
N VAL A 26 -9.46 1.56 -25.02
CA VAL A 26 -10.71 1.08 -24.41
C VAL A 26 -10.61 1.29 -22.91
N THR A 27 -11.48 2.11 -22.34
CA THR A 27 -11.56 2.32 -20.90
C THR A 27 -12.70 1.50 -20.30
N LEU A 28 -12.37 0.60 -19.36
CA LEU A 28 -13.38 -0.18 -18.66
C LEU A 28 -14.15 0.69 -17.68
N GLN A 29 -15.47 0.70 -17.76
CA GLN A 29 -16.33 1.61 -17.00
C GLN A 29 -17.46 0.86 -16.29
N PRO A 30 -17.58 0.95 -14.95
CA PRO A 30 -18.70 0.33 -14.22
C PRO A 30 -20.08 0.80 -14.68
N LYS A 31 -20.17 2.03 -15.22
CA LYS A 31 -21.41 2.61 -15.74
C LYS A 31 -21.92 1.92 -17.02
N LEU A 32 -21.03 1.23 -17.74
CA LEU A 32 -21.35 0.51 -18.99
C LEU A 32 -21.65 -0.97 -18.76
N GLY A 33 -21.81 -1.41 -17.52
CA GLY A 33 -22.12 -2.79 -17.16
C GLY A 33 -21.01 -3.50 -16.38
N ASN A 34 -21.02 -4.83 -16.42
CA ASN A 34 -20.07 -5.66 -15.70
C ASN A 34 -18.64 -5.47 -16.26
N VAL A 35 -17.76 -4.91 -15.43
CA VAL A 35 -16.37 -4.60 -15.84
C VAL A 35 -15.55 -5.86 -16.14
N HIS A 36 -15.91 -7.00 -15.54
CA HIS A 36 -15.26 -8.27 -15.85
C HIS A 36 -15.60 -8.76 -17.26
N GLU A 37 -16.87 -8.65 -17.66
CA GLU A 37 -17.32 -8.99 -19.03
C GLU A 37 -16.65 -8.06 -20.06
N GLN A 38 -16.60 -6.76 -19.78
CA GLN A 38 -15.88 -5.80 -20.63
C GLN A 38 -14.41 -6.19 -20.80
N LEU A 39 -13.75 -6.61 -19.70
CA LEU A 39 -12.36 -7.07 -19.76
C LEU A 39 -12.22 -8.28 -20.68
N LEU A 40 -13.03 -9.32 -20.49
CA LEU A 40 -12.98 -10.56 -21.30
C LEU A 40 -13.26 -10.31 -22.78
N GLU A 41 -14.14 -9.36 -23.10
CA GLU A 41 -14.42 -8.96 -24.47
C GLU A 41 -13.21 -8.29 -25.13
N HIS A 42 -12.61 -7.33 -24.44
CA HIS A 42 -11.59 -6.46 -25.04
C HIS A 42 -10.16 -6.97 -24.91
N VAL A 43 -9.87 -7.90 -23.97
CA VAL A 43 -8.51 -8.42 -23.75
C VAL A 43 -7.99 -9.29 -24.89
N ARG A 44 -8.89 -9.88 -25.70
CA ARG A 44 -8.54 -10.84 -26.77
C ARG A 44 -7.54 -10.28 -27.78
N ASP A 45 -7.71 -9.03 -28.17
CA ASP A 45 -6.93 -8.34 -29.18
C ASP A 45 -6.19 -7.10 -28.64
N ALA A 46 -6.09 -6.96 -27.32
CA ALA A 46 -5.32 -5.90 -26.68
C ALA A 46 -3.82 -6.15 -26.82
N ASP A 47 -3.05 -5.10 -27.10
CA ASP A 47 -1.58 -5.11 -27.14
C ASP A 47 -0.98 -4.72 -25.78
N GLY A 48 -1.69 -3.89 -24.98
CA GLY A 48 -1.26 -3.44 -23.67
C GLY A 48 -2.42 -3.14 -22.73
N MET A 49 -2.12 -3.14 -21.43
CA MET A 49 -3.08 -2.78 -20.38
C MET A 49 -2.42 -1.82 -19.38
N ILE A 50 -3.17 -0.85 -18.86
CA ILE A 50 -2.71 0.11 -17.85
C ILE A 50 -3.81 0.37 -16.81
N GLY A 51 -3.43 0.40 -15.53
CA GLY A 51 -4.36 0.67 -14.42
C GLY A 51 -3.85 0.11 -13.09
N ALA A 52 -4.71 0.09 -12.06
CA ALA A 52 -4.41 -0.44 -10.74
C ALA A 52 -5.61 -1.14 -10.09
N GLY A 53 -5.36 -1.90 -9.01
CA GLY A 53 -6.39 -2.37 -8.09
C GLY A 53 -7.32 -3.47 -8.63
N ARG A 54 -6.96 -4.14 -9.75
CA ARG A 54 -7.74 -5.24 -10.33
C ARG A 54 -6.95 -6.54 -10.25
N LEU A 55 -7.62 -7.62 -9.84
CA LEU A 55 -7.05 -8.97 -9.96
C LEU A 55 -6.94 -9.34 -11.45
N LEU A 56 -5.72 -9.57 -11.91
CA LEU A 56 -5.40 -10.05 -13.26
C LEU A 56 -4.62 -11.36 -13.15
N ASN A 57 -5.28 -12.44 -13.53
CA ASN A 57 -4.80 -13.80 -13.41
C ASN A 57 -5.08 -14.61 -14.69
N ARG A 58 -4.71 -15.88 -14.70
CA ARG A 58 -4.94 -16.82 -15.80
C ARG A 58 -6.38 -16.80 -16.29
N ASP A 59 -7.37 -16.80 -15.39
CA ASP A 59 -8.79 -16.95 -15.76
C ASP A 59 -9.29 -15.78 -16.61
N ASN A 60 -8.85 -14.56 -16.29
CA ASN A 60 -9.31 -13.37 -17.03
C ASN A 60 -8.35 -12.90 -18.14
N LEU A 61 -7.13 -13.44 -18.19
CA LEU A 61 -6.15 -13.14 -19.23
C LEU A 61 -5.98 -14.25 -20.28
N ALA A 62 -6.53 -15.47 -20.05
CA ALA A 62 -6.43 -16.57 -21.01
C ALA A 62 -6.90 -16.23 -22.44
N PRO A 63 -7.93 -15.38 -22.64
CA PRO A 63 -8.34 -14.98 -23.99
C PRO A 63 -7.35 -14.05 -24.71
N ALA A 64 -6.37 -13.47 -24.02
CA ALA A 64 -5.41 -12.54 -24.60
C ALA A 64 -4.46 -13.25 -25.58
N THR A 65 -4.44 -12.80 -26.83
CA THR A 65 -3.59 -13.41 -27.88
C THR A 65 -2.44 -12.51 -28.31
N ARG A 66 -2.46 -11.22 -27.95
CA ARG A 66 -1.51 -10.21 -28.42
C ARG A 66 -0.91 -9.39 -27.29
N LEU A 67 -1.34 -9.63 -26.04
CA LEU A 67 -0.96 -8.82 -24.90
C LEU A 67 0.56 -8.92 -24.64
N LYS A 68 1.23 -7.77 -24.64
CA LYS A 68 2.67 -7.64 -24.43
C LYS A 68 3.03 -7.11 -23.04
N ILE A 69 2.16 -6.27 -22.48
CA ILE A 69 2.44 -5.59 -21.21
C ILE A 69 1.17 -5.33 -20.40
N ILE A 70 1.31 -5.48 -19.09
CA ILE A 70 0.43 -4.89 -18.08
C ILE A 70 1.26 -3.87 -17.29
N SER A 71 0.92 -2.60 -17.43
CA SER A 71 1.58 -1.51 -16.72
C SER A 71 0.75 -1.09 -15.51
N SER A 72 1.18 -1.51 -14.32
CA SER A 72 0.49 -1.21 -13.07
C SER A 72 0.77 0.21 -12.61
N VAL A 73 -0.28 0.98 -12.29
CA VAL A 73 -0.20 2.31 -11.66
C VAL A 73 -0.16 2.13 -10.13
N SER A 74 0.71 1.24 -9.65
CA SER A 74 0.93 0.93 -8.24
C SER A 74 2.36 0.46 -8.00
N VAL A 75 2.78 0.37 -6.73
CA VAL A 75 4.04 -0.29 -6.34
C VAL A 75 3.80 -1.78 -6.08
N GLY A 76 2.77 -2.10 -5.29
CA GLY A 76 2.40 -3.48 -5.03
C GLY A 76 1.84 -4.17 -6.27
N TYR A 77 2.11 -5.47 -6.37
CA TYR A 77 1.72 -6.30 -7.52
C TYR A 77 1.14 -7.66 -7.11
N ASP A 78 0.71 -7.79 -5.89
CA ASP A 78 0.10 -8.98 -5.29
C ASP A 78 -1.23 -9.40 -5.94
N ASN A 79 -1.85 -8.51 -6.72
CA ASN A 79 -3.05 -8.76 -7.52
C ASN A 79 -2.77 -9.24 -8.95
N TYR A 80 -1.52 -9.58 -9.28
CA TYR A 80 -1.14 -10.14 -10.59
C TYR A 80 -0.55 -11.54 -10.42
N GLU A 81 -0.99 -12.48 -11.26
CA GLU A 81 -0.42 -13.84 -11.32
C GLU A 81 0.89 -13.81 -12.13
N VAL A 82 1.99 -13.43 -11.47
CA VAL A 82 3.29 -13.18 -12.11
C VAL A 82 3.81 -14.39 -12.88
N ASP A 83 3.63 -15.61 -12.33
CA ASP A 83 4.08 -16.85 -12.99
C ASP A 83 3.36 -17.08 -14.33
N TYR A 84 2.06 -16.81 -14.38
CA TYR A 84 1.30 -16.87 -15.62
C TYR A 84 1.78 -15.82 -16.65
N LEU A 85 2.10 -14.61 -16.21
CA LEU A 85 2.63 -13.57 -17.09
C LEU A 85 4.01 -13.97 -17.65
N ASN A 86 4.85 -14.64 -16.85
CA ASN A 86 6.12 -15.20 -17.29
C ASN A 86 5.91 -16.28 -18.37
N GLU A 87 4.99 -17.23 -18.15
CA GLU A 87 4.64 -18.27 -19.12
C GLU A 87 4.22 -17.67 -20.49
N LYS A 88 3.53 -16.54 -20.46
CA LYS A 88 3.01 -15.86 -21.65
C LYS A 88 3.94 -14.81 -22.24
N ASN A 89 5.11 -14.59 -21.64
CA ASN A 89 6.04 -13.52 -22.01
C ASN A 89 5.40 -12.13 -22.01
N ILE A 90 4.53 -11.87 -21.02
CA ILE A 90 3.86 -10.59 -20.82
C ILE A 90 4.64 -9.79 -19.77
N TYR A 91 5.11 -8.61 -20.12
CA TYR A 91 5.76 -7.71 -19.17
C TYR A 91 4.78 -7.26 -18.09
N LEU A 92 5.18 -7.34 -16.83
CA LEU A 92 4.56 -6.65 -15.71
C LEU A 92 5.47 -5.53 -15.25
N THR A 93 4.95 -4.31 -15.24
CA THR A 93 5.70 -3.13 -14.72
C THR A 93 4.91 -2.48 -13.59
N ASN A 94 5.65 -1.79 -12.71
CA ASN A 94 5.08 -1.05 -11.59
C ASN A 94 5.70 0.35 -11.47
N THR A 95 5.29 1.13 -10.47
CA THR A 95 5.71 2.52 -10.30
C THR A 95 6.44 2.76 -8.96
N PRO A 96 7.61 2.13 -8.73
CA PRO A 96 8.36 2.30 -7.50
C PRO A 96 8.94 3.72 -7.39
N HIS A 97 9.30 4.11 -6.17
CA HIS A 97 9.95 5.36 -5.77
C HIS A 97 9.08 6.63 -5.85
N VAL A 98 8.15 6.73 -6.79
CA VAL A 98 7.37 7.98 -7.01
C VAL A 98 6.37 8.28 -5.90
N LEU A 99 5.93 7.28 -5.14
CA LEU A 99 4.97 7.44 -4.05
C LEU A 99 5.59 7.30 -2.65
N THR A 100 6.89 7.02 -2.56
CA THR A 100 7.58 6.71 -1.29
C THR A 100 7.32 7.77 -0.22
N GLU A 101 7.57 9.05 -0.53
CA GLU A 101 7.41 10.12 0.44
C GLU A 101 5.95 10.35 0.81
N THR A 102 5.04 10.33 -0.15
CA THR A 102 3.60 10.55 0.10
C THR A 102 3.00 9.47 0.98
N THR A 103 3.37 8.19 0.75
CA THR A 103 2.91 7.09 1.60
C THR A 103 3.54 7.14 2.98
N ALA A 104 4.80 7.53 3.08
CA ALA A 104 5.47 7.73 4.36
C ALA A 104 4.86 8.90 5.17
N ASP A 105 4.46 9.99 4.49
CA ASP A 105 3.73 11.11 5.13
C ASP A 105 2.43 10.60 5.75
N LEU A 106 1.64 9.81 5.01
CA LEU A 106 0.40 9.25 5.54
C LEU A 106 0.66 8.31 6.73
N GLY A 107 1.65 7.40 6.61
CA GLY A 107 1.99 6.48 7.69
C GLY A 107 2.38 7.20 8.98
N PHE A 108 3.19 8.24 8.87
CA PHE A 108 3.58 9.04 10.01
C PHE A 108 2.42 9.91 10.55
N THR A 109 1.54 10.39 9.66
CA THR A 109 0.30 11.09 10.05
C THR A 109 -0.63 10.17 10.84
N LEU A 110 -0.84 8.92 10.39
CA LEU A 110 -1.63 7.92 11.13
C LEU A 110 -1.03 7.62 12.50
N LEU A 111 0.30 7.46 12.59
CA LEU A 111 1.01 7.28 13.85
C LEU A 111 0.70 8.42 14.83
N MET A 112 0.91 9.67 14.40
CA MET A 112 0.67 10.85 15.25
C MET A 112 -0.81 11.00 15.61
N ALA A 113 -1.70 10.81 14.65
CA ALA A 113 -3.13 10.96 14.86
C ALA A 113 -3.69 9.89 15.82
N ALA A 114 -3.24 8.64 15.71
CA ALA A 114 -3.62 7.57 16.63
C ALA A 114 -3.05 7.79 18.03
N ALA A 115 -1.75 8.14 18.15
CA ALA A 115 -1.10 8.46 19.42
C ALA A 115 -1.81 9.59 20.17
N ARG A 116 -2.28 10.60 19.48
CA ARG A 116 -2.92 11.78 20.05
C ARG A 116 -4.44 11.75 20.02
N LYS A 117 -5.05 10.60 19.62
CA LYS A 117 -6.52 10.40 19.52
C LYS A 117 -7.22 11.46 18.67
N VAL A 118 -6.58 11.95 17.59
CA VAL A 118 -7.03 13.13 16.85
C VAL A 118 -8.41 12.91 16.23
N ALA A 119 -8.65 11.78 15.58
CA ALA A 119 -9.93 11.48 14.94
C ALA A 119 -11.07 11.35 15.95
N TYR A 120 -10.83 10.64 17.06
CA TYR A 120 -11.78 10.51 18.16
C TYR A 120 -12.12 11.88 18.77
N LEU A 121 -11.12 12.70 19.10
CA LEU A 121 -11.32 14.00 19.74
C LEU A 121 -11.98 15.02 18.80
N ASP A 122 -11.70 14.99 17.50
CA ASP A 122 -12.38 15.81 16.51
C ASP A 122 -13.88 15.46 16.46
N HIS A 123 -14.20 14.15 16.38
CA HIS A 123 -15.59 13.67 16.38
C HIS A 123 -16.30 14.05 17.68
N TRP A 124 -15.71 13.72 18.83
CA TRP A 124 -16.21 14.02 20.16
C TRP A 124 -16.52 15.52 20.36
N THR A 125 -15.62 16.40 19.89
CA THR A 125 -15.80 17.86 19.94
C THR A 125 -16.96 18.33 19.06
N LYS A 126 -17.05 17.82 17.83
CA LYS A 126 -18.11 18.16 16.86
C LYS A 126 -19.49 17.68 17.29
N GLN A 127 -19.55 16.62 18.09
CA GLN A 127 -20.78 16.15 18.74
C GLN A 127 -21.20 16.98 19.96
N GLY A 128 -20.47 18.05 20.30
CA GLY A 128 -20.77 18.91 21.43
C GLY A 128 -20.51 18.28 22.79
N GLN A 129 -19.66 17.24 22.87
CA GLN A 129 -19.38 16.54 24.14
C GLN A 129 -18.34 17.26 25.02
N TRP A 130 -17.72 18.31 24.52
CA TRP A 130 -16.73 19.11 25.27
C TRP A 130 -17.41 20.12 26.18
N HIS A 131 -17.84 19.67 27.36
CA HIS A 131 -18.52 20.51 28.35
C HIS A 131 -17.62 21.05 29.47
N ARG A 132 -16.39 20.53 29.61
CA ARG A 132 -15.45 20.85 30.69
C ARG A 132 -14.04 20.47 30.31
N THR A 133 -13.06 20.77 31.19
CA THR A 133 -11.64 20.35 31.05
C THR A 133 -11.55 18.84 30.73
N THR A 134 -10.70 18.48 29.77
CA THR A 134 -10.45 17.08 29.38
C THR A 134 -9.84 16.28 30.56
N ARG A 135 -10.10 14.97 30.56
CA ARG A 135 -9.63 14.01 31.56
C ARG A 135 -8.74 12.97 30.90
N GLU A 136 -8.17 12.06 31.66
CA GLU A 136 -7.27 10.99 31.20
C GLU A 136 -7.86 10.16 30.05
N ALA A 137 -9.17 9.94 30.01
CA ALA A 137 -9.84 9.26 28.89
C ALA A 137 -9.60 9.93 27.51
N GLN A 138 -9.39 11.25 27.51
CA GLN A 138 -9.09 12.05 26.31
C GLN A 138 -7.58 12.20 26.06
N PHE A 139 -6.72 11.78 27.02
CA PHE A 139 -5.27 11.96 26.85
C PHE A 139 -4.72 10.97 25.82
N GLY A 140 -3.79 11.44 25.02
CA GLY A 140 -2.95 10.65 24.15
C GLY A 140 -1.58 10.37 24.80
N MET A 141 -0.65 9.87 24.00
CA MET A 141 0.72 9.58 24.42
C MET A 141 1.73 10.49 23.72
N ASP A 142 2.91 10.64 24.33
CA ASP A 142 4.03 11.34 23.74
C ASP A 142 4.66 10.51 22.60
N ILE A 143 5.21 11.23 21.61
CA ILE A 143 5.88 10.62 20.44
C ILE A 143 7.39 10.91 20.50
N PHE A 144 7.76 12.12 20.95
CA PHE A 144 9.15 12.56 21.00
C PHE A 144 10.02 11.64 21.89
N GLY A 145 11.16 11.21 21.35
CA GLY A 145 12.11 10.35 22.06
C GLY A 145 11.70 8.89 22.27
N LYS A 146 10.56 8.46 21.69
CA LYS A 146 10.03 7.10 21.80
C LYS A 146 10.70 6.15 20.80
N THR A 147 10.39 4.87 20.89
CA THR A 147 10.91 3.83 20.00
C THR A 147 9.92 3.54 18.87
N LEU A 148 10.41 3.64 17.62
CA LEU A 148 9.68 3.32 16.40
C LEU A 148 10.20 2.03 15.79
N GLY A 149 9.38 0.99 15.77
CA GLY A 149 9.63 -0.28 15.09
C GLY A 149 9.08 -0.27 13.66
N ILE A 150 9.92 -0.58 12.69
CA ILE A 150 9.55 -0.71 11.27
C ILE A 150 9.57 -2.18 10.89
N ILE A 151 8.40 -2.73 10.58
CA ILE A 151 8.29 -4.07 9.99
C ILE A 151 8.33 -3.89 8.47
N GLY A 152 9.51 -4.15 7.87
CA GLY A 152 9.76 -3.93 6.45
C GLY A 152 10.53 -2.65 6.16
N LEU A 153 11.82 -2.56 6.51
CA LEU A 153 12.68 -1.43 6.13
C LEU A 153 13.02 -1.51 4.63
N GLY A 154 12.03 -1.17 3.79
CA GLY A 154 12.17 -0.84 2.38
C GLY A 154 12.22 0.68 2.20
N HIS A 155 12.02 1.18 0.97
CA HIS A 155 12.05 2.62 0.71
C HIS A 155 10.99 3.40 1.52
N ILE A 156 9.76 2.88 1.63
CA ILE A 156 8.68 3.52 2.40
C ILE A 156 9.00 3.46 3.90
N GLY A 157 9.38 2.27 4.41
CA GLY A 157 9.74 2.10 5.82
C GLY A 157 10.90 3.00 6.25
N ALA A 158 11.95 3.12 5.42
CA ALA A 158 13.07 4.02 5.66
C ALA A 158 12.63 5.50 5.64
N ALA A 159 11.70 5.88 4.77
CA ALA A 159 11.15 7.23 4.73
C ALA A 159 10.30 7.56 5.97
N VAL A 160 9.54 6.59 6.50
CA VAL A 160 8.84 6.72 7.80
C VAL A 160 9.84 6.84 8.94
N ALA A 161 10.84 5.94 8.98
CA ALA A 161 11.90 5.96 10.00
C ALA A 161 12.64 7.30 10.04
N ARG A 162 12.94 7.87 8.86
CA ARG A 162 13.60 9.18 8.74
C ARG A 162 12.79 10.31 9.38
N ARG A 163 11.44 10.29 9.24
CA ARG A 163 10.56 11.26 9.91
C ARG A 163 10.63 11.14 11.43
N GLY A 164 10.59 9.92 11.94
CA GLY A 164 10.71 9.65 13.36
C GLY A 164 12.08 10.07 13.93
N PHE A 165 13.14 9.66 13.26
CA PHE A 165 14.52 9.92 13.70
C PHE A 165 14.85 11.42 13.73
N TYR A 166 14.71 12.10 12.58
CA TYR A 166 15.10 13.50 12.49
C TYR A 166 14.06 14.48 13.04
N GLY A 167 12.76 14.15 12.94
CA GLY A 167 11.69 15.06 13.38
C GLY A 167 11.33 14.90 14.85
N PHE A 168 11.45 13.69 15.41
CA PHE A 168 10.95 13.35 16.75
C PHE A 168 12.00 12.69 17.65
N ASN A 169 13.27 12.65 17.23
CA ASN A 169 14.36 12.04 18.01
C ASN A 169 14.04 10.61 18.48
N MET A 170 13.35 9.83 17.64
CA MET A 170 12.94 8.47 17.97
C MET A 170 14.10 7.49 17.82
N ASN A 171 14.15 6.47 18.68
CA ASN A 171 14.99 5.31 18.46
C ASN A 171 14.37 4.42 17.38
N ILE A 172 15.15 3.97 16.39
CA ILE A 172 14.62 3.19 15.27
C ILE A 172 15.03 1.73 15.42
N LEU A 173 14.04 0.84 15.50
CA LEU A 173 14.18 -0.60 15.34
C LEU A 173 13.62 -1.03 14.00
N TYR A 174 14.18 -2.06 13.36
CA TYR A 174 13.56 -2.63 12.19
C TYR A 174 13.71 -4.14 12.11
N HIS A 175 12.73 -4.76 11.46
CA HIS A 175 12.72 -6.18 11.14
C HIS A 175 12.49 -6.38 9.64
N ASN A 176 13.35 -7.19 9.02
CA ASN A 176 13.25 -7.67 7.64
C ASN A 176 13.69 -9.13 7.62
N ARG A 177 13.43 -9.86 6.53
CA ARG A 177 14.02 -11.19 6.29
C ARG A 177 15.55 -11.16 6.25
N HIS A 178 16.10 -10.08 5.71
CA HIS A 178 17.54 -9.82 5.63
C HIS A 178 17.80 -8.37 6.07
N GLU A 179 18.93 -8.15 6.71
CA GLU A 179 19.36 -6.80 7.06
C GLU A 179 19.43 -5.88 5.84
N LYS A 180 19.18 -4.58 6.08
CA LYS A 180 19.21 -3.52 5.08
C LYS A 180 20.13 -2.38 5.52
N PRO A 181 21.45 -2.64 5.65
CA PRO A 181 22.38 -1.65 6.18
C PRO A 181 22.41 -0.37 5.37
N GLU A 182 22.21 -0.47 4.05
CA GLU A 182 22.16 0.67 3.13
C GLU A 182 20.99 1.62 3.39
N LEU A 183 19.84 1.12 3.86
CA LEU A 183 18.67 1.91 4.24
C LEU A 183 18.69 2.33 5.71
N ALA A 184 19.37 1.57 6.57
CA ALA A 184 19.54 1.85 7.98
C ALA A 184 20.61 2.93 8.23
N GLN A 185 21.55 3.13 7.28
CA GLN A 185 22.63 4.08 7.39
C GLN A 185 22.09 5.51 7.59
N GLY A 186 22.65 6.22 8.56
CA GLY A 186 22.24 7.59 8.88
C GLY A 186 20.98 7.70 9.75
N LEU A 187 20.31 6.57 10.07
CA LEU A 187 19.14 6.54 10.95
C LEU A 187 19.44 5.91 12.33
N SER A 188 20.67 5.45 12.55
CA SER A 188 21.03 4.63 13.71
C SER A 188 20.04 3.47 13.94
N ALA A 189 19.43 2.96 12.85
CA ALA A 189 18.39 1.95 12.90
C ALA A 189 18.99 0.58 13.26
N GLN A 190 18.47 -0.05 14.30
CA GLN A 190 18.92 -1.34 14.80
C GLN A 190 18.08 -2.47 14.20
N TYR A 191 18.74 -3.42 13.53
CA TYR A 191 18.10 -4.67 13.10
C TYR A 191 17.82 -5.58 14.29
N CYS A 192 16.63 -6.18 14.34
CA CYS A 192 16.28 -7.11 15.40
C CYS A 192 15.22 -8.14 14.93
N SER A 193 14.96 -9.16 15.77
CA SER A 193 13.90 -10.12 15.55
C SER A 193 12.52 -9.43 15.63
N LEU A 194 11.50 -10.00 14.96
CA LEU A 194 10.13 -9.49 15.04
C LEU A 194 9.64 -9.42 16.49
N LYS A 195 9.91 -10.47 17.28
CA LYS A 195 9.57 -10.52 18.70
C LYS A 195 10.19 -9.37 19.49
N GLU A 196 11.48 -9.13 19.30
CA GLU A 196 12.21 -8.06 19.99
C GLU A 196 11.68 -6.68 19.57
N LEU A 197 11.40 -6.47 18.29
CA LEU A 197 10.80 -5.25 17.77
C LEU A 197 9.47 -4.96 18.47
N LEU A 198 8.55 -5.94 18.50
CA LEU A 198 7.22 -5.79 19.11
C LEU A 198 7.30 -5.48 20.62
N GLN A 199 8.22 -6.13 21.32
CA GLN A 199 8.39 -5.95 22.76
C GLN A 199 9.02 -4.62 23.16
N ARG A 200 9.79 -3.97 22.27
CA ARG A 200 10.57 -2.76 22.58
C ARG A 200 9.98 -1.48 21.97
N SER A 201 9.04 -1.61 21.03
CA SER A 201 8.50 -0.46 20.30
C SER A 201 7.29 0.14 20.98
N ASP A 202 7.28 1.48 21.08
CA ASP A 202 6.11 2.27 21.43
C ASP A 202 5.19 2.45 20.21
N PHE A 203 5.77 2.46 19.01
CA PHE A 203 5.09 2.58 17.73
C PHE A 203 5.58 1.49 16.78
N VAL A 204 4.67 0.84 16.08
CA VAL A 204 4.99 -0.18 15.08
C VAL A 204 4.34 0.21 13.76
N VAL A 205 5.14 0.34 12.70
CA VAL A 205 4.65 0.63 11.35
C VAL A 205 4.97 -0.52 10.41
N VAL A 206 3.93 -1.04 9.75
CA VAL A 206 4.01 -2.17 8.82
C VAL A 206 4.09 -1.66 7.39
N THR A 207 5.17 -2.05 6.69
CA THR A 207 5.47 -1.62 5.29
C THR A 207 6.02 -2.75 4.43
N VAL A 208 5.71 -4.01 4.78
CA VAL A 208 6.12 -5.20 4.00
C VAL A 208 5.21 -5.43 2.80
N ASP A 209 5.73 -6.06 1.74
CA ASP A 209 4.92 -6.56 0.64
C ASP A 209 4.09 -7.77 1.08
N LEU A 210 2.90 -7.95 0.48
CA LEU A 210 2.09 -9.14 0.71
C LEU A 210 2.61 -10.33 -0.12
N ASN A 211 2.96 -11.39 0.58
CA ASN A 211 3.36 -12.67 0.01
C ASN A 211 3.03 -13.82 0.99
N ALA A 212 3.38 -15.04 0.65
CA ALA A 212 3.08 -16.22 1.50
C ALA A 212 3.69 -16.12 2.91
N GLU A 213 4.84 -15.46 3.07
CA GLU A 213 5.54 -15.35 4.35
C GLU A 213 5.03 -14.18 5.20
N SER A 214 4.54 -13.11 4.57
CA SER A 214 4.01 -11.91 5.25
C SER A 214 2.51 -11.98 5.50
N LYS A 215 1.80 -12.91 4.88
CA LYS A 215 0.37 -13.11 5.13
C LYS A 215 0.15 -13.54 6.58
N ALA A 216 -0.72 -12.80 7.29
CA ALA A 216 -0.99 -12.95 8.72
C ALA A 216 0.31 -13.00 9.55
N LEU A 217 1.27 -12.14 9.22
CA LEU A 217 2.52 -11.98 9.98
C LEU A 217 2.26 -11.48 11.39
N ILE A 218 1.26 -10.62 11.56
CA ILE A 218 0.80 -10.09 12.86
C ILE A 218 -0.54 -10.75 13.20
N ARG A 219 -0.50 -11.69 14.12
CA ARG A 219 -1.66 -12.42 14.66
C ARG A 219 -1.85 -12.09 16.13
N ALA A 220 -2.80 -12.73 16.79
CA ALA A 220 -3.05 -12.57 18.22
C ALA A 220 -1.78 -12.75 19.09
N GLU A 221 -0.92 -13.72 18.74
CA GLU A 221 0.35 -13.97 19.43
C GLU A 221 1.31 -12.78 19.31
N GLN A 222 1.45 -12.19 18.12
CA GLN A 222 2.30 -11.03 17.89
C GLN A 222 1.74 -9.78 18.55
N LEU A 223 0.42 -9.56 18.49
CA LEU A 223 -0.26 -8.47 19.19
C LEU A 223 -0.07 -8.58 20.71
N ALA A 224 -0.09 -9.79 21.27
CA ALA A 224 0.18 -10.04 22.69
C ALA A 224 1.62 -9.73 23.12
N GLN A 225 2.55 -9.63 22.19
CA GLN A 225 3.95 -9.26 22.47
C GLN A 225 4.18 -7.73 22.45
N MET A 226 3.22 -6.96 21.92
CA MET A 226 3.32 -5.50 21.89
C MET A 226 3.15 -4.89 23.30
N GLN A 227 3.69 -3.69 23.47
CA GLN A 227 3.47 -2.93 24.71
C GLN A 227 2.01 -2.50 24.83
N PRO A 228 1.40 -2.50 26.04
CA PRO A 228 0.01 -2.08 26.22
C PRO A 228 -0.28 -0.64 25.76
N HIS A 229 0.73 0.19 25.73
CA HIS A 229 0.64 1.58 25.23
C HIS A 229 1.03 1.70 23.75
N ALA A 230 1.35 0.61 23.05
CA ALA A 230 1.83 0.68 21.68
C ALA A 230 0.73 1.08 20.71
N VAL A 231 1.14 1.78 19.64
CA VAL A 231 0.32 2.11 18.48
C VAL A 231 0.80 1.29 17.27
N LEU A 232 -0.14 0.61 16.62
CA LEU A 232 0.12 -0.16 15.39
C LEU A 232 -0.40 0.60 14.17
N VAL A 233 0.44 0.76 13.14
CA VAL A 233 0.07 1.40 11.87
C VAL A 233 0.29 0.43 10.71
N ASN A 234 -0.73 0.24 9.87
CA ASN A 234 -0.62 -0.54 8.65
C ASN A 234 -0.87 0.32 7.41
N ILE A 235 0.17 0.53 6.61
CA ILE A 235 0.15 1.21 5.30
C ILE A 235 0.68 0.29 4.19
N SER A 236 0.67 -1.02 4.43
CA SER A 236 1.16 -2.03 3.49
C SER A 236 0.02 -2.73 2.77
N ARG A 237 -0.44 -3.86 3.31
CA ARG A 237 -1.60 -4.63 2.86
C ARG A 237 -2.39 -5.17 4.07
N GLY A 238 -3.71 -5.17 3.98
CA GLY A 238 -4.58 -5.68 5.06
C GLY A 238 -4.24 -7.09 5.49
N PRO A 239 -4.15 -8.09 4.59
CA PRO A 239 -3.87 -9.47 4.96
C PRO A 239 -2.51 -9.75 5.63
N VAL A 240 -1.67 -8.75 5.83
CA VAL A 240 -0.43 -8.87 6.64
C VAL A 240 -0.76 -8.96 8.14
N ILE A 241 -1.88 -8.38 8.54
CA ILE A 241 -2.42 -8.46 9.91
C ILE A 241 -3.67 -9.32 9.89
N ASP A 242 -3.83 -10.19 10.86
CA ASP A 242 -5.10 -10.86 11.15
C ASP A 242 -6.07 -9.80 11.69
N GLU A 243 -7.01 -9.35 10.85
CA GLU A 243 -7.90 -8.23 11.15
C GLU A 243 -8.80 -8.52 12.33
N GLN A 244 -9.30 -9.78 12.46
CA GLN A 244 -10.13 -10.16 13.61
C GLN A 244 -9.34 -10.15 14.91
N ALA A 245 -8.10 -10.67 14.89
CA ALA A 245 -7.23 -10.61 16.07
C ALA A 245 -6.91 -9.16 16.48
N LEU A 246 -6.73 -8.27 15.51
CA LEU A 246 -6.52 -6.83 15.78
C LEU A 246 -7.77 -6.20 16.42
N ILE A 247 -8.97 -6.49 15.91
CA ILE A 247 -10.24 -6.01 16.48
C ILE A 247 -10.36 -6.43 17.96
N GLU A 248 -10.11 -7.70 18.25
CA GLU A 248 -10.18 -8.20 19.64
C GLU A 248 -9.12 -7.55 20.55
N ALA A 249 -7.89 -7.35 20.04
CA ALA A 249 -6.83 -6.67 20.79
C ALA A 249 -7.19 -5.20 21.11
N LEU A 250 -7.80 -4.50 20.16
CA LEU A 250 -8.26 -3.11 20.34
C LEU A 250 -9.43 -3.01 21.32
N LYS A 251 -10.43 -3.91 21.22
CA LYS A 251 -11.57 -4.00 22.17
C LYS A 251 -11.10 -4.26 23.59
N ALA A 252 -10.12 -5.14 23.74
CA ALA A 252 -9.54 -5.48 25.04
C ALA A 252 -8.54 -4.42 25.56
N ASN A 253 -8.26 -3.34 24.82
CA ASN A 253 -7.19 -2.37 25.09
C ASN A 253 -5.82 -3.05 25.32
N GLN A 254 -5.57 -4.15 24.64
CA GLN A 254 -4.30 -4.87 24.67
C GLN A 254 -3.16 -4.07 24.05
N ILE A 255 -3.48 -3.23 23.06
CA ILE A 255 -2.67 -2.15 22.53
C ILE A 255 -3.43 -0.83 22.63
N PHE A 256 -2.72 0.28 22.63
CA PHE A 256 -3.31 1.61 22.84
C PHE A 256 -4.23 2.03 21.68
N ALA A 257 -3.75 1.91 20.44
CA ALA A 257 -4.50 2.32 19.25
C ALA A 257 -3.94 1.68 17.97
N ALA A 258 -4.73 1.79 16.88
CA ALA A 258 -4.24 1.48 15.55
C ALA A 258 -4.58 2.58 14.53
N GLY A 259 -3.74 2.66 13.46
CA GLY A 259 -3.98 3.48 12.28
C GLY A 259 -3.91 2.61 11.01
N LEU A 260 -5.00 2.51 10.27
CA LEU A 260 -5.14 1.58 9.16
C LEU A 260 -5.47 2.34 7.88
N ASP A 261 -4.69 2.10 6.83
CA ASP A 261 -4.99 2.56 5.46
C ASP A 261 -5.42 1.40 4.55
N VAL A 262 -5.30 0.16 5.05
CA VAL A 262 -5.54 -1.08 4.28
C VAL A 262 -6.23 -2.14 5.13
N TYR A 263 -7.01 -3.04 4.47
CA TYR A 263 -7.88 -4.02 5.12
C TYR A 263 -7.78 -5.38 4.43
N GLU A 264 -8.19 -6.45 5.12
CA GLU A 264 -8.25 -7.80 4.53
C GLU A 264 -9.13 -7.83 3.29
N LYS A 265 -10.24 -7.07 3.32
CA LYS A 265 -11.16 -6.94 2.19
C LYS A 265 -11.41 -5.46 1.90
N GLU A 266 -11.06 -5.05 0.70
CA GLU A 266 -11.27 -3.69 0.19
C GLU A 266 -12.26 -3.69 -0.99
N PRO A 267 -13.18 -2.69 -1.10
CA PRO A 267 -13.47 -1.64 -0.11
C PRO A 267 -14.10 -2.16 1.17
N LEU A 268 -13.70 -1.60 2.32
CA LEU A 268 -14.29 -1.90 3.63
C LEU A 268 -15.63 -1.16 3.77
N LYS A 269 -16.75 -1.89 3.67
CA LYS A 269 -18.10 -1.30 3.74
C LYS A 269 -18.71 -1.37 5.14
N GLU A 270 -18.42 -2.44 5.85
CA GLU A 270 -18.93 -2.74 7.20
C GLU A 270 -17.78 -3.37 7.98
N SER A 271 -17.55 -2.93 9.21
CA SER A 271 -16.55 -3.51 10.11
C SER A 271 -16.78 -3.07 11.53
N GLU A 272 -16.48 -3.96 12.47
CA GLU A 272 -16.43 -3.65 13.91
C GLU A 272 -15.38 -2.58 14.24
N LEU A 273 -14.38 -2.36 13.36
CA LEU A 273 -13.41 -1.27 13.48
C LEU A 273 -14.08 0.11 13.52
N PHE A 274 -15.26 0.28 12.91
CA PHE A 274 -15.95 1.58 12.85
C PHE A 274 -16.55 1.98 14.19
N GLU A 275 -16.72 1.04 15.12
CA GLU A 275 -17.28 1.26 16.44
C GLU A 275 -16.20 1.53 17.50
N LEU A 276 -14.91 1.47 17.13
CA LEU A 276 -13.80 1.59 18.06
C LEU A 276 -13.21 3.01 18.07
N ASP A 277 -13.16 3.62 19.25
CA ASP A 277 -12.60 4.96 19.45
C ASP A 277 -11.06 5.02 19.35
N ASN A 278 -10.40 3.86 19.44
CA ASN A 278 -8.95 3.72 19.43
C ASN A 278 -8.40 3.21 18.08
N VAL A 279 -9.15 3.36 16.99
CA VAL A 279 -8.68 3.07 15.64
C VAL A 279 -8.98 4.23 14.68
N ILE A 280 -8.06 4.48 13.76
CA ILE A 280 -8.26 5.37 12.60
C ILE A 280 -8.29 4.50 11.35
N THR A 281 -9.36 4.66 10.55
CA THR A 281 -9.58 3.92 9.32
C THR A 281 -9.57 4.86 8.13
N LEU A 282 -8.65 4.65 7.16
CA LEU A 282 -8.55 5.43 5.92
C LEU A 282 -8.77 4.52 4.70
N PRO A 283 -9.30 5.03 3.58
CA PRO A 283 -9.73 4.23 2.44
C PRO A 283 -8.62 4.01 1.39
N HIS A 284 -7.47 3.46 1.80
CA HIS A 284 -6.31 3.14 0.95
C HIS A 284 -5.82 4.37 0.16
N VAL A 285 -5.45 5.39 0.88
CA VAL A 285 -5.07 6.71 0.33
C VAL A 285 -3.57 7.04 0.47
N GLY A 286 -2.72 6.05 0.78
CA GLY A 286 -1.27 6.22 0.98
C GLY A 286 -0.55 7.04 -0.09
N SER A 287 -0.95 6.90 -1.35
CA SER A 287 -0.40 7.67 -2.48
C SER A 287 -1.34 8.76 -3.02
N ALA A 288 -2.46 9.05 -2.34
CA ALA A 288 -3.56 9.84 -2.91
C ALA A 288 -3.32 11.35 -2.81
N THR A 289 -2.27 11.85 -3.44
CA THR A 289 -2.16 13.27 -3.80
C THR A 289 -2.20 13.42 -5.32
N VAL A 290 -2.72 14.54 -5.81
CA VAL A 290 -2.82 14.81 -7.26
C VAL A 290 -1.44 14.69 -7.92
N ALA A 291 -0.42 15.29 -7.30
CA ALA A 291 0.94 15.28 -7.83
C ALA A 291 1.53 13.86 -7.92
N THR A 292 1.36 13.05 -6.87
CA THR A 292 1.89 11.68 -6.83
C THR A 292 1.14 10.76 -7.79
N ARG A 293 -0.19 10.81 -7.81
CA ARG A 293 -1.00 10.01 -8.73
C ARG A 293 -0.70 10.33 -10.19
N ARG A 294 -0.47 11.61 -10.53
CA ARG A 294 0.01 12.01 -11.87
C ARG A 294 1.36 11.39 -12.20
N LYS A 295 2.36 11.51 -11.31
CA LYS A 295 3.70 10.91 -11.53
C LYS A 295 3.64 9.40 -11.69
N MET A 296 2.79 8.70 -10.91
CA MET A 296 2.58 7.26 -11.06
C MET A 296 2.01 6.94 -12.43
N ALA A 297 0.97 7.66 -12.87
CA ALA A 297 0.35 7.44 -14.17
C ALA A 297 1.31 7.74 -15.32
N GLU A 298 2.11 8.81 -15.23
CA GLU A 298 3.13 9.16 -16.24
C GLU A 298 4.22 8.08 -16.34
N LEU A 299 4.69 7.56 -15.20
CA LEU A 299 5.68 6.47 -15.20
C LEU A 299 5.10 5.18 -15.80
N ALA A 300 3.87 4.83 -15.43
CA ALA A 300 3.20 3.66 -16.00
C ALA A 300 2.96 3.84 -17.51
N TYR A 301 2.58 5.02 -17.96
CA TYR A 301 2.46 5.33 -19.38
C TYR A 301 3.79 5.13 -20.11
N GLN A 302 4.90 5.64 -19.56
CA GLN A 302 6.21 5.48 -20.17
C GLN A 302 6.63 4.02 -20.28
N ASN A 303 6.43 3.23 -19.20
CA ASN A 303 6.69 1.79 -19.23
C ASN A 303 5.85 1.06 -20.30
N LEU A 304 4.57 1.43 -20.44
CA LEU A 304 3.68 0.89 -21.47
C LEU A 304 4.20 1.19 -22.88
N VAL A 305 4.55 2.46 -23.14
CA VAL A 305 5.06 2.91 -24.45
C VAL A 305 6.36 2.20 -24.78
N ASP A 306 7.30 2.10 -23.84
CA ASP A 306 8.59 1.44 -24.08
C ASP A 306 8.41 0.01 -24.59
N VAL A 307 7.57 -0.80 -23.92
CA VAL A 307 7.34 -2.19 -24.37
C VAL A 307 6.60 -2.24 -25.72
N LEU A 308 5.61 -1.40 -25.91
CA LEU A 308 4.84 -1.40 -27.16
C LEU A 308 5.67 -0.95 -28.37
N GLU A 309 6.73 -0.16 -28.14
CA GLU A 309 7.71 0.25 -29.14
C GLU A 309 8.96 -0.66 -29.20
N GLY A 310 8.96 -1.79 -28.46
CA GLY A 310 10.05 -2.78 -28.49
C GLY A 310 11.26 -2.42 -27.64
N ARG A 311 11.12 -1.49 -26.69
CA ARG A 311 12.17 -1.14 -25.73
C ARG A 311 11.94 -1.85 -24.40
N VAL A 312 13.01 -2.07 -23.63
CA VAL A 312 12.91 -2.58 -22.25
C VAL A 312 12.50 -1.42 -21.32
N PRO A 313 11.40 -1.55 -20.55
CA PRO A 313 10.97 -0.49 -19.66
C PRO A 313 11.88 -0.38 -18.44
N ARG A 314 11.83 0.78 -17.78
CA ARG A 314 12.71 1.08 -16.64
C ARG A 314 12.45 0.19 -15.43
N TYR A 315 11.20 -0.17 -15.16
CA TYR A 315 10.81 -0.93 -13.97
C TYR A 315 10.01 -2.17 -14.38
N VAL A 316 10.68 -3.32 -14.35
CA VAL A 316 10.11 -4.63 -14.67
C VAL A 316 10.00 -5.46 -13.40
N VAL A 317 8.78 -5.92 -13.09
CA VAL A 317 8.52 -6.80 -11.94
C VAL A 317 8.99 -8.22 -12.23
N ASN A 318 8.86 -8.65 -13.50
CA ASN A 318 9.15 -10.01 -13.96
C ASN A 318 10.27 -10.02 -15.01
N PRO A 319 11.54 -9.79 -14.60
CA PRO A 319 12.66 -9.65 -15.53
C PRO A 319 12.96 -10.89 -16.38
N GLN A 320 12.38 -12.05 -16.06
CA GLN A 320 12.50 -13.28 -16.82
C GLN A 320 12.01 -13.15 -18.27
N VAL A 321 11.10 -12.19 -18.55
CA VAL A 321 10.58 -11.94 -19.89
C VAL A 321 11.51 -11.08 -20.76
N ILE A 322 12.55 -10.48 -20.16
CA ILE A 322 13.51 -9.63 -20.90
C ILE A 322 14.33 -10.52 -21.84
N GLY A 323 14.27 -10.24 -23.14
CA GLY A 323 14.99 -11.01 -24.16
C GLY A 323 14.27 -12.29 -24.63
N SER A 324 13.08 -12.60 -24.10
CA SER A 324 12.28 -13.76 -24.53
C SER A 324 11.40 -13.47 -25.74
N SER A 325 11.36 -12.22 -26.21
CA SER A 325 10.64 -11.83 -27.44
C SER A 325 11.39 -12.33 -28.65
N LYS A 326 10.89 -13.40 -29.30
CA LYS A 326 11.26 -13.83 -30.64
C LYS A 326 10.51 -13.03 -31.67
#